data_49bff4fd15882d11c72c30d1316c0880
#
_entry.id   49bff4fd15882d11c72c30d1316c0880
#
_cell.length_a   1.000
_cell.length_b   1.000
_cell.length_c   1.000
_cell.angle_alpha   90.00
_cell.angle_beta   90.00
_cell.angle_gamma   90.00
#
_symmetry.space_group_name_H-M   'P 1'
#
loop_
_entity.id
_entity.type
_entity.pdbx_description
1 polymer ?
#
loop_
_entity_poly.entity_id
_entity_poly.type
_entity_poly.pdbx_seq_one_letter_code
_entity_poly.pdbx_strand_id
1 'polypeptide(L)'
;QEIGGDLVFLSPDGIRSVAGTSRIGDVELGSVSRQIQSIISSIALAVNSFTITSAVLRSKSQYRLFYSVDGATSPISKGIIGTLTPNGFEWSETLGIQAVGFTTGFDSNGIAKEYHGDNAGYVYNHDTGDTFTASGTLFDINAIYQTPNYDFGDIGTRKTLHYAKISITPEGEVQPTLRVRYDYEDTDIPQPADYILDSVPLPALFGTAVFGTAIFGASNDPMLRQAVQGSGSVCNFRISSSDQKAPYAINGLYINYIPSGRR
;
A
#
# COMPACT_ATOMS: atom_id res chain seq x y z
N GLN A 1 1.18 -21.36 -6.33
CA GLN A 1 1.63 -21.15 -4.94
C GLN A 1 0.59 -21.70 -3.96
N GLU A 2 1.04 -22.27 -2.86
CA GLU A 2 0.16 -22.78 -1.80
C GLU A 2 -0.02 -21.74 -0.70
N ILE A 3 -1.26 -21.38 -0.38
CA ILE A 3 -1.60 -20.47 0.73
C ILE A 3 -2.91 -20.91 1.39
N GLY A 4 -2.95 -20.93 2.71
CA GLY A 4 -4.16 -21.29 3.46
C GLY A 4 -4.67 -22.71 3.23
N GLY A 5 -3.78 -23.64 2.82
CA GLY A 5 -4.13 -25.03 2.52
C GLY A 5 -4.75 -25.23 1.13
N ASP A 6 -4.71 -24.22 0.27
CA ASP A 6 -5.16 -24.30 -1.12
C ASP A 6 -4.06 -23.80 -2.08
N LEU A 7 -4.14 -24.23 -3.33
CA LEU A 7 -3.27 -23.75 -4.40
C LEU A 7 -3.92 -22.58 -5.11
N VAL A 8 -3.19 -21.46 -5.19
CA VAL A 8 -3.59 -20.30 -6.00
C VAL A 8 -2.72 -20.18 -7.25
N PHE A 9 -3.33 -19.81 -8.35
CA PHE A 9 -2.68 -19.64 -9.65
C PHE A 9 -3.23 -18.44 -10.41
N LEU A 10 -2.39 -17.84 -11.26
CA LEU A 10 -2.77 -16.76 -12.16
C LEU A 10 -3.48 -17.36 -13.37
N SER A 11 -4.68 -16.88 -13.65
CA SER A 11 -5.50 -17.21 -14.82
C SER A 11 -5.76 -15.93 -15.62
N PRO A 12 -6.08 -16.01 -16.92
CA PRO A 12 -6.38 -14.83 -17.74
C PRO A 12 -7.50 -13.92 -17.18
N ASP A 13 -8.39 -14.48 -16.41
CA ASP A 13 -9.58 -13.84 -15.86
C ASP A 13 -9.51 -13.62 -14.32
N GLY A 14 -8.37 -13.88 -13.70
CA GLY A 14 -8.18 -13.64 -12.27
C GLY A 14 -7.16 -14.55 -11.63
N ILE A 15 -6.87 -14.28 -10.36
CA ILE A 15 -6.18 -15.22 -9.48
C ILE A 15 -7.25 -16.18 -8.93
N ARG A 16 -7.02 -17.47 -9.05
CA ARG A 16 -7.97 -18.51 -8.69
C ARG A 16 -7.40 -19.50 -7.70
N SER A 17 -8.25 -20.09 -6.92
CA SER A 17 -7.91 -21.22 -6.07
C SER A 17 -8.38 -22.55 -6.69
N VAL A 18 -7.59 -23.59 -6.50
CA VAL A 18 -7.91 -24.93 -7.06
C VAL A 18 -9.14 -25.52 -6.37
N ALA A 19 -9.23 -25.43 -5.05
CA ALA A 19 -10.38 -25.94 -4.30
C ALA A 19 -11.67 -25.16 -4.63
N GLY A 20 -11.58 -23.86 -4.88
CA GLY A 20 -12.70 -23.05 -5.34
C GLY A 20 -13.21 -23.49 -6.70
N THR A 21 -12.29 -23.71 -7.65
CA THR A 21 -12.60 -24.14 -9.01
C THR A 21 -13.25 -25.52 -9.06
N SER A 22 -12.75 -26.47 -8.25
CA SER A 22 -13.27 -27.84 -8.24
C SER A 22 -14.65 -27.99 -7.58
N ARG A 23 -15.00 -27.07 -6.65
CA ARG A 23 -16.23 -27.14 -5.87
C ARG A 23 -17.45 -26.58 -6.62
N ILE A 24 -17.24 -25.67 -7.55
CA ILE A 24 -18.32 -24.92 -8.21
C ILE A 24 -18.60 -25.43 -9.62
N GLY A 25 -17.66 -26.17 -10.23
CA GLY A 25 -17.82 -26.70 -11.63
C GLY A 25 -17.89 -25.59 -12.68
N ASP A 26 -17.92 -24.32 -12.27
CA ASP A 26 -17.99 -23.14 -13.12
C ASP A 26 -16.81 -22.21 -12.85
N VAL A 27 -16.08 -21.93 -13.89
CA VAL A 27 -14.79 -21.26 -13.87
C VAL A 27 -14.91 -19.78 -13.50
N GLU A 28 -16.07 -19.14 -13.68
CA GLU A 28 -16.23 -17.70 -13.47
C GLU A 28 -16.36 -17.26 -12.00
N LEU A 29 -16.80 -18.15 -11.12
CA LEU A 29 -17.13 -17.77 -9.74
C LEU A 29 -15.96 -17.86 -8.73
N GLY A 30 -14.82 -18.42 -9.14
CA GLY A 30 -13.71 -18.72 -8.25
C GLY A 30 -12.57 -17.69 -8.18
N SER A 31 -12.72 -16.50 -8.76
CA SER A 31 -11.65 -15.49 -8.71
C SER A 31 -11.58 -14.83 -7.34
N VAL A 32 -10.43 -14.97 -6.67
CA VAL A 32 -10.13 -14.27 -5.39
C VAL A 32 -9.61 -12.85 -5.58
N SER A 33 -9.32 -12.46 -6.83
CA SER A 33 -8.76 -11.16 -7.20
C SER A 33 -9.77 -10.18 -7.80
N ARG A 34 -11.04 -10.35 -7.53
CA ARG A 34 -12.12 -9.55 -8.14
C ARG A 34 -11.95 -8.05 -7.93
N GLN A 35 -11.41 -7.66 -6.79
CA GLN A 35 -11.15 -6.25 -6.43
C GLN A 35 -10.11 -5.58 -7.33
N ILE A 36 -9.17 -6.35 -7.87
CA ILE A 36 -8.07 -5.89 -8.72
C ILE A 36 -8.15 -6.46 -10.15
N GLN A 37 -9.35 -6.78 -10.62
CA GLN A 37 -9.56 -7.42 -11.91
C GLN A 37 -8.96 -6.64 -13.09
N SER A 38 -9.00 -5.31 -13.06
CA SER A 38 -8.41 -4.45 -14.09
C SER A 38 -6.90 -4.64 -14.20
N ILE A 39 -6.21 -4.79 -13.06
CA ILE A 39 -4.77 -5.05 -13.00
C ILE A 39 -4.46 -6.42 -13.57
N ILE A 40 -5.18 -7.45 -13.09
CA ILE A 40 -4.98 -8.83 -13.55
C ILE A 40 -5.22 -8.96 -15.05
N SER A 41 -6.29 -8.34 -15.57
CA SER A 41 -6.56 -8.35 -17.01
C SER A 41 -5.43 -7.70 -17.81
N SER A 42 -4.84 -6.62 -17.33
CA SER A 42 -3.70 -5.98 -17.99
C SER A 42 -2.45 -6.86 -17.98
N ILE A 43 -2.20 -7.60 -16.91
CA ILE A 43 -1.10 -8.57 -16.82
C ILE A 43 -1.33 -9.72 -17.81
N ALA A 44 -2.54 -10.26 -17.83
CA ALA A 44 -2.89 -11.38 -18.70
C ALA A 44 -2.76 -11.05 -20.19
N LEU A 45 -3.18 -9.82 -20.59
CA LEU A 45 -3.05 -9.34 -21.98
C LEU A 45 -1.59 -9.17 -22.42
N ALA A 46 -0.70 -8.87 -21.50
CA ALA A 46 0.71 -8.59 -21.76
C ALA A 46 1.64 -9.67 -21.17
N VAL A 47 1.14 -10.86 -20.87
CA VAL A 47 1.90 -11.94 -20.20
C VAL A 47 3.20 -12.31 -20.90
N ASN A 48 3.24 -12.25 -22.21
CA ASN A 48 4.46 -12.54 -23.02
C ASN A 48 5.50 -11.42 -22.98
N SER A 49 5.15 -10.25 -22.45
CA SER A 49 6.03 -9.08 -22.34
C SER A 49 6.55 -8.88 -20.91
N PHE A 50 6.16 -9.76 -19.98
CA PHE A 50 6.54 -9.67 -18.58
C PHE A 50 7.30 -10.91 -18.12
N THR A 51 8.32 -10.68 -17.32
CA THR A 51 8.84 -11.70 -16.42
C THR A 51 7.97 -11.70 -15.16
N ILE A 52 7.31 -12.82 -14.89
CA ILE A 52 6.37 -12.97 -13.75
C ILE A 52 6.98 -13.94 -12.73
N THR A 53 7.03 -13.51 -11.49
CA THR A 53 7.45 -14.35 -10.36
C THR A 53 6.51 -14.19 -9.19
N SER A 54 6.35 -15.23 -8.38
CA SER A 54 5.48 -15.16 -7.20
C SER A 54 6.02 -16.01 -6.06
N ALA A 55 5.68 -15.61 -4.84
CA ALA A 55 5.95 -16.39 -3.64
C ALA A 55 4.84 -16.20 -2.60
N VAL A 56 4.85 -17.07 -1.60
CA VAL A 56 3.97 -16.99 -0.43
C VAL A 56 4.83 -16.73 0.80
N LEU A 57 4.50 -15.67 1.51
CA LEU A 57 5.09 -15.34 2.80
C LEU A 57 4.17 -15.86 3.90
N ARG A 58 4.48 -17.03 4.43
CA ARG A 58 3.62 -17.70 5.44
C ARG A 58 3.55 -16.91 6.74
N SER A 59 4.64 -16.25 7.12
CA SER A 59 4.71 -15.41 8.33
C SER A 59 3.73 -14.24 8.33
N LYS A 60 3.37 -13.75 7.13
CA LYS A 60 2.45 -12.62 6.92
C LYS A 60 1.12 -13.04 6.30
N SER A 61 0.92 -14.34 6.02
CA SER A 61 -0.25 -14.85 5.27
C SER A 61 -0.44 -14.12 3.94
N GLN A 62 0.66 -13.85 3.22
CA GLN A 62 0.65 -13.08 1.98
C GLN A 62 1.04 -13.93 0.78
N TYR A 63 0.27 -13.75 -0.30
CA TYR A 63 0.67 -14.10 -1.65
C TYR A 63 1.18 -12.83 -2.33
N ARG A 64 2.40 -12.90 -2.90
CA ARG A 64 3.01 -11.81 -3.65
C ARG A 64 3.31 -12.25 -5.06
N LEU A 65 2.92 -11.43 -6.04
CA LEU A 65 3.21 -11.62 -7.45
C LEU A 65 3.87 -10.36 -7.98
N PHE A 66 5.03 -10.51 -8.58
CA PHE A 66 5.76 -9.42 -9.22
C PHE A 66 5.78 -9.64 -10.73
N TYR A 67 5.67 -8.54 -11.45
CA TYR A 67 5.75 -8.52 -12.90
C TYR A 67 6.59 -7.33 -13.36
N SER A 68 7.57 -7.60 -14.19
CA SER A 68 8.48 -6.61 -14.74
C SER A 68 8.52 -6.73 -16.26
N VAL A 69 8.72 -5.61 -16.94
CA VAL A 69 8.93 -5.62 -18.38
C VAL A 69 10.29 -6.26 -18.67
N ASP A 70 10.32 -7.21 -19.61
CA ASP A 70 11.56 -7.86 -20.00
C ASP A 70 12.61 -6.85 -20.50
N GLY A 71 13.82 -6.98 -19.97
CA GLY A 71 14.95 -6.10 -20.31
C GLY A 71 14.92 -4.71 -19.67
N ALA A 72 13.91 -4.36 -18.87
CA ALA A 72 13.88 -3.09 -18.15
C ALA A 72 14.89 -3.08 -17.01
N THR A 73 15.78 -2.08 -17.01
CA THR A 73 16.76 -1.83 -15.95
C THR A 73 16.31 -0.83 -14.91
N SER A 74 15.12 -0.26 -15.09
CA SER A 74 14.54 0.78 -14.24
C SER A 74 13.45 0.22 -13.32
N PRO A 75 13.15 0.83 -12.17
CA PRO A 75 12.15 0.39 -11.19
C PRO A 75 10.69 0.56 -11.67
N ILE A 76 10.42 0.25 -12.94
CA ILE A 76 9.06 0.21 -13.51
C ILE A 76 8.35 -1.11 -13.13
N SER A 77 8.96 -1.91 -12.29
CA SER A 77 8.39 -3.16 -11.82
C SER A 77 7.23 -2.89 -10.90
N LYS A 78 6.19 -3.67 -11.11
CA LYS A 78 4.98 -3.64 -10.30
C LYS A 78 4.76 -4.99 -9.66
N GLY A 79 4.03 -5.00 -8.59
CA GLY A 79 3.59 -6.22 -7.96
C GLY A 79 2.23 -6.05 -7.31
N ILE A 80 1.64 -7.16 -6.98
CA ILE A 80 0.41 -7.23 -6.21
C ILE A 80 0.66 -8.10 -4.98
N ILE A 81 0.09 -7.68 -3.87
CA ILE A 81 0.14 -8.38 -2.59
C ILE A 81 -1.28 -8.71 -2.19
N GLY A 82 -1.59 -9.99 -2.06
CA GLY A 82 -2.83 -10.48 -1.52
C GLY A 82 -2.60 -10.97 -0.09
N THR A 83 -3.18 -10.31 0.89
CA THR A 83 -3.14 -10.73 2.30
C THR A 83 -4.39 -11.56 2.60
N LEU A 84 -4.19 -12.78 3.06
CA LEU A 84 -5.30 -13.66 3.44
C LEU A 84 -5.80 -13.27 4.84
N THR A 85 -7.06 -12.84 4.90
CA THR A 85 -7.78 -12.50 6.12
C THR A 85 -8.94 -13.49 6.34
N PRO A 86 -9.59 -13.50 7.50
CA PRO A 86 -10.79 -14.31 7.73
C PRO A 86 -11.92 -14.02 6.74
N ASN A 87 -11.96 -12.84 6.14
CA ASN A 87 -12.97 -12.40 5.17
C ASN A 87 -12.57 -12.64 3.70
N GLY A 88 -11.40 -13.24 3.46
CA GLY A 88 -10.86 -13.49 2.12
C GLY A 88 -9.58 -12.69 1.86
N PHE A 89 -9.24 -12.51 0.59
CA PHE A 89 -8.04 -11.77 0.21
C PHE A 89 -8.30 -10.26 0.18
N GLU A 90 -7.41 -9.51 0.81
CA GLU A 90 -7.28 -8.06 0.68
C GLU A 90 -6.07 -7.75 -0.20
N TRP A 91 -6.26 -6.87 -1.20
CA TRP A 91 -5.26 -6.64 -2.23
C TRP A 91 -4.65 -5.25 -2.14
N SER A 92 -3.35 -5.18 -2.37
CA SER A 92 -2.60 -3.94 -2.54
C SER A 92 -1.63 -4.06 -3.70
N GLU A 93 -1.24 -2.92 -4.29
CA GLU A 93 -0.14 -2.85 -5.25
C GLU A 93 1.17 -2.55 -4.54
N THR A 94 2.27 -3.01 -5.12
CA THR A 94 3.62 -2.57 -4.78
C THR A 94 4.33 -2.07 -6.04
N LEU A 95 5.10 -1.00 -5.89
CA LEU A 95 5.82 -0.34 -6.97
C LEU A 95 7.31 -0.28 -6.64
N GLY A 96 8.15 -0.36 -7.65
CA GLY A 96 9.60 -0.16 -7.52
C GLY A 96 10.43 -1.41 -7.23
N ILE A 97 9.81 -2.54 -6.88
CA ILE A 97 10.55 -3.79 -6.63
C ILE A 97 10.72 -4.53 -7.96
N GLN A 98 11.96 -4.61 -8.45
CA GLN A 98 12.29 -5.34 -9.66
C GLN A 98 12.66 -6.79 -9.30
N ALA A 99 11.69 -7.68 -9.32
CA ALA A 99 11.89 -9.09 -9.04
C ALA A 99 11.72 -9.93 -10.31
N VAL A 100 12.79 -10.56 -10.77
CA VAL A 100 12.76 -11.56 -11.86
C VAL A 100 12.73 -12.99 -11.32
N GLY A 101 13.16 -13.18 -10.08
CA GLY A 101 13.03 -14.41 -9.33
C GLY A 101 12.74 -14.08 -7.88
N PHE A 102 11.79 -14.78 -7.27
CA PHE A 102 11.43 -14.61 -5.87
C PHE A 102 11.38 -15.96 -5.17
N THR A 103 11.98 -16.05 -3.99
CA THR A 103 12.01 -17.28 -3.21
C THR A 103 11.93 -16.99 -1.72
N THR A 104 11.46 -17.96 -0.97
CA THR A 104 11.47 -17.96 0.50
C THR A 104 12.40 -19.06 1.00
N GLY A 105 13.08 -18.80 2.09
CA GLY A 105 13.97 -19.75 2.75
C GLY A 105 14.03 -19.51 4.24
N PHE A 106 14.89 -20.23 4.92
CA PHE A 106 15.13 -20.06 6.36
C PHE A 106 16.59 -19.70 6.60
N ASP A 107 16.84 -18.79 7.52
CA ASP A 107 18.18 -18.52 8.00
C ASP A 107 18.67 -19.61 8.96
N SER A 108 19.91 -19.49 9.45
CA SER A 108 20.52 -20.44 10.39
C SER A 108 19.76 -20.57 11.72
N ASN A 109 18.88 -19.62 12.04
CA ASN A 109 18.07 -19.60 13.25
C ASN A 109 16.65 -20.14 13.01
N GLY A 110 16.34 -20.59 11.78
CA GLY A 110 15.01 -21.05 11.39
C GLY A 110 14.02 -19.91 11.14
N ILE A 111 14.48 -18.67 11.01
CA ILE A 111 13.63 -17.52 10.71
C ILE A 111 13.43 -17.44 9.20
N ALA A 112 12.17 -17.33 8.78
CA ALA A 112 11.83 -17.17 7.37
C ALA A 112 12.45 -15.88 6.80
N LYS A 113 13.06 -16.00 5.63
CA LYS A 113 13.65 -14.92 4.86
C LYS A 113 13.16 -14.98 3.44
N GLU A 114 12.91 -13.82 2.88
CA GLU A 114 12.45 -13.66 1.51
C GLU A 114 13.55 -12.98 0.68
N TYR A 115 13.83 -13.55 -0.49
CA TYR A 115 14.84 -13.03 -1.39
C TYR A 115 14.26 -12.85 -2.79
N HIS A 116 14.68 -11.77 -3.44
CA HIS A 116 14.41 -11.58 -4.87
C HIS A 116 15.71 -11.21 -5.60
N GLY A 117 15.78 -11.63 -6.85
CA GLY A 117 16.84 -11.24 -7.77
C GLY A 117 16.34 -10.23 -8.78
N ASP A 118 17.20 -9.31 -9.20
CA ASP A 118 16.90 -8.35 -10.27
C ASP A 118 17.57 -8.75 -11.61
N ASN A 119 17.27 -7.96 -12.67
CA ASN A 119 17.86 -8.16 -14.00
C ASN A 119 19.36 -7.82 -14.06
N ALA A 120 19.90 -7.12 -13.08
CA ALA A 120 21.31 -6.73 -13.02
C ALA A 120 22.18 -7.75 -12.27
N GLY A 121 21.57 -8.84 -11.76
CA GLY A 121 22.28 -9.92 -11.07
C GLY A 121 22.45 -9.70 -9.57
N TYR A 122 21.78 -8.71 -8.99
CA TYR A 122 21.77 -8.53 -7.54
C TYR A 122 20.70 -9.38 -6.88
N VAL A 123 20.97 -9.80 -5.65
CA VAL A 123 20.03 -10.51 -4.78
C VAL A 123 19.76 -9.65 -3.55
N TYR A 124 18.50 -9.41 -3.28
CA TYR A 124 18.05 -8.57 -2.17
C TYR A 124 17.30 -9.39 -1.12
N ASN A 125 17.51 -9.05 0.13
CA ASN A 125 16.65 -9.49 1.23
C ASN A 125 15.40 -8.61 1.25
N HIS A 126 14.25 -9.23 1.11
CA HIS A 126 12.98 -8.52 1.01
C HIS A 126 12.49 -8.06 2.39
N ASP A 127 11.65 -7.02 2.44
CA ASP A 127 11.06 -6.48 3.66
C ASP A 127 12.08 -6.06 4.75
N THR A 128 13.23 -5.52 4.33
CA THR A 128 14.26 -5.01 5.24
C THR A 128 14.70 -3.62 4.82
N GLY A 129 14.86 -2.72 5.81
CA GLY A 129 15.26 -1.32 5.58
C GLY A 129 14.11 -0.43 5.11
N ASP A 130 14.44 0.83 4.87
CA ASP A 130 13.49 1.92 4.61
C ASP A 130 13.54 2.40 3.15
N THR A 131 14.22 1.69 2.27
CA THR A 131 14.40 2.05 0.86
C THR A 131 14.28 0.84 -0.05
N PHE A 132 13.90 1.07 -1.30
CA PHE A 132 14.09 0.08 -2.34
C PHE A 132 15.49 0.20 -2.94
N THR A 133 16.10 -0.95 -3.19
CA THR A 133 17.37 -1.01 -3.92
C THR A 133 17.14 -1.75 -5.23
N ALA A 134 17.50 -1.12 -6.34
CA ALA A 134 17.49 -1.76 -7.65
C ALA A 134 18.82 -1.46 -8.35
N SER A 135 19.46 -2.48 -8.92
CA SER A 135 20.76 -2.34 -9.61
C SER A 135 21.82 -1.61 -8.77
N GLY A 136 21.81 -1.82 -7.45
CA GLY A 136 22.71 -1.16 -6.51
C GLY A 136 22.41 0.30 -6.19
N THR A 137 21.31 0.85 -6.70
CA THR A 137 20.87 2.23 -6.43
C THR A 137 19.69 2.23 -5.46
N LEU A 138 19.71 3.15 -4.50
CA LEU A 138 18.63 3.36 -3.54
C LEU A 138 17.53 4.22 -4.14
N PHE A 139 16.28 3.86 -3.90
CA PHE A 139 15.09 4.60 -4.32
C PHE A 139 14.16 4.82 -3.13
N ASP A 140 13.37 5.88 -3.20
CA ASP A 140 12.35 6.19 -2.22
C ASP A 140 11.22 5.15 -2.27
N ILE A 141 10.64 4.86 -1.12
CA ILE A 141 9.41 4.06 -1.02
C ILE A 141 8.22 5.00 -1.21
N ASN A 142 7.46 4.77 -2.26
CA ASN A 142 6.23 5.51 -2.53
C ASN A 142 5.04 4.76 -1.93
N ALA A 143 4.58 5.20 -0.75
CA ALA A 143 3.42 4.64 -0.07
C ALA A 143 2.19 5.53 -0.31
N ILE A 144 1.09 4.91 -0.74
CA ILE A 144 -0.16 5.61 -1.04
C ILE A 144 -1.33 4.82 -0.43
N TYR A 145 -2.12 5.50 0.38
CA TYR A 145 -3.41 5.05 0.84
C TYR A 145 -4.48 6.06 0.41
N GLN A 146 -5.48 5.63 -0.32
CA GLN A 146 -6.58 6.49 -0.78
C GLN A 146 -7.92 5.87 -0.40
N THR A 147 -8.77 6.68 0.21
CA THR A 147 -10.13 6.28 0.55
C THR A 147 -11.06 6.34 -0.67
N PRO A 148 -12.19 5.63 -0.66
CA PRO A 148 -13.27 5.92 -1.59
C PRO A 148 -13.82 7.33 -1.38
N ASN A 149 -14.69 7.77 -2.30
CA ASN A 149 -15.42 9.01 -2.14
C ASN A 149 -16.52 8.84 -1.08
N TYR A 150 -16.46 9.62 -0.02
CA TYR A 150 -17.45 9.63 1.07
C TYR A 150 -18.50 10.70 0.84
N ASP A 151 -19.76 10.32 0.92
CA ASP A 151 -20.93 11.22 0.88
C ASP A 151 -21.45 11.57 2.29
N PHE A 152 -20.90 10.92 3.33
CA PHE A 152 -21.34 11.05 4.73
C PHE A 152 -22.83 10.80 4.94
N GLY A 153 -23.41 9.94 4.11
CA GLY A 153 -24.79 9.50 4.19
C GLY A 153 -25.82 10.38 3.47
N ASP A 154 -25.42 11.52 2.89
CA ASP A 154 -26.32 12.38 2.09
C ASP A 154 -25.53 13.12 0.99
N ILE A 155 -25.58 12.60 -0.22
CA ILE A 155 -24.95 13.21 -1.39
C ILE A 155 -25.57 14.56 -1.78
N GLY A 156 -26.83 14.81 -1.41
CA GLY A 156 -27.54 16.05 -1.71
C GLY A 156 -27.13 17.22 -0.84
N THR A 157 -26.45 16.97 0.25
CA THR A 157 -25.98 18.01 1.17
C THR A 157 -24.48 18.27 0.97
N ARG A 158 -24.10 19.54 0.79
CA ARG A 158 -22.73 19.97 0.74
C ARG A 158 -22.11 19.96 2.15
N LYS A 159 -20.87 19.48 2.28
CA LYS A 159 -20.14 19.44 3.55
C LYS A 159 -18.91 20.33 3.46
N THR A 160 -18.73 21.17 4.46
CA THR A 160 -17.50 21.94 4.64
C THR A 160 -16.63 21.24 5.66
N LEU A 161 -15.45 20.80 5.24
CA LEU A 161 -14.49 20.16 6.13
C LEU A 161 -13.77 21.23 6.97
N HIS A 162 -13.54 20.96 8.24
CA HIS A 162 -12.80 21.82 9.14
C HIS A 162 -11.40 21.29 9.46
N TYR A 163 -11.32 20.02 9.79
CA TYR A 163 -10.04 19.36 10.03
C TYR A 163 -10.15 17.84 9.85
N ALA A 164 -9.01 17.26 9.51
CA ALA A 164 -8.78 15.83 9.57
C ALA A 164 -7.81 15.51 10.72
N LYS A 165 -8.04 14.39 11.41
CA LYS A 165 -7.08 13.81 12.33
C LYS A 165 -6.71 12.43 11.83
N ILE A 166 -5.42 12.16 11.75
CA ILE A 166 -4.86 10.89 11.27
C ILE A 166 -4.13 10.26 12.44
N SER A 167 -4.57 9.09 12.86
CA SER A 167 -3.87 8.27 13.85
C SER A 167 -2.91 7.36 13.11
N ILE A 168 -1.64 7.43 13.46
CA ILE A 168 -0.57 6.62 12.86
C ILE A 168 0.26 5.94 13.94
N THR A 169 0.83 4.78 13.63
CA THR A 169 1.88 4.13 14.43
C THR A 169 3.16 4.14 13.61
N PRO A 170 4.11 5.04 13.89
CA PRO A 170 5.37 5.14 13.16
C PRO A 170 6.40 4.16 13.73
N GLU A 171 7.24 3.59 12.86
CA GLU A 171 8.43 2.80 13.26
C GLU A 171 9.68 3.67 13.37
N GLY A 172 9.60 4.93 12.92
CA GLY A 172 10.68 5.90 12.97
C GLY A 172 10.19 7.32 12.72
N GLU A 173 11.08 8.22 12.29
CA GLU A 173 10.66 9.55 11.85
C GLU A 173 9.85 9.45 10.55
N VAL A 174 8.64 10.03 10.54
CA VAL A 174 7.75 10.03 9.39
C VAL A 174 7.15 11.41 9.13
N GLN A 175 6.89 11.73 7.87
CA GLN A 175 6.24 12.97 7.47
C GLN A 175 5.30 12.73 6.28
N PRO A 176 4.08 12.24 6.51
CA PRO A 176 3.15 11.97 5.42
C PRO A 176 2.52 13.26 4.87
N THR A 177 1.99 13.17 3.67
CA THR A 177 1.22 14.21 3.00
C THR A 177 -0.24 13.80 2.96
N LEU A 178 -1.14 14.72 3.33
CA LEU A 178 -2.58 14.56 3.20
C LEU A 178 -3.08 15.34 1.98
N ARG A 179 -3.75 14.65 1.07
CA ARG A 179 -4.48 15.24 -0.05
C ARG A 179 -5.98 15.07 0.18
N VAL A 180 -6.74 16.12 -0.02
CA VAL A 180 -8.21 16.11 0.03
C VAL A 180 -8.75 16.56 -1.31
N ARG A 181 -9.73 15.83 -1.84
CA ARG A 181 -10.39 16.19 -3.11
C ARG A 181 -11.89 16.10 -2.95
N TYR A 182 -12.58 17.02 -3.61
CA TYR A 182 -14.02 17.17 -3.56
C TYR A 182 -14.66 16.84 -4.90
N ASP A 183 -15.90 16.37 -4.83
CA ASP A 183 -16.81 16.17 -5.97
C ASP A 183 -16.14 15.42 -7.14
N TYR A 184 -15.51 14.25 -6.84
CA TYR A 184 -14.82 13.37 -7.80
C TYR A 184 -13.63 14.03 -8.50
N GLU A 185 -12.96 14.99 -7.85
CA GLU A 185 -11.85 15.78 -8.42
C GLU A 185 -12.29 16.63 -9.62
N ASP A 186 -13.52 17.13 -9.61
CA ASP A 186 -14.06 18.01 -10.64
C ASP A 186 -13.12 19.21 -10.85
N THR A 187 -12.71 19.42 -12.09
CA THR A 187 -11.76 20.48 -12.48
C THR A 187 -12.39 21.89 -12.43
N ASP A 188 -13.71 21.97 -12.48
CA ASP A 188 -14.46 23.23 -12.40
C ASP A 188 -14.60 23.72 -10.95
N ILE A 189 -14.24 22.88 -9.97
CA ILE A 189 -14.29 23.21 -8.55
C ILE A 189 -12.86 23.41 -8.02
N PRO A 190 -12.55 24.54 -7.37
CA PRO A 190 -11.25 24.75 -6.76
C PRO A 190 -10.95 23.65 -5.74
N GLN A 191 -9.88 22.90 -5.98
CA GLN A 191 -9.38 21.86 -5.09
C GLN A 191 -8.32 22.43 -4.14
N PRO A 192 -8.27 22.03 -2.87
CA PRO A 192 -7.22 22.46 -1.96
C PRO A 192 -5.86 21.92 -2.39
N ALA A 193 -4.79 22.64 -2.03
CA ALA A 193 -3.44 22.14 -2.15
C ALA A 193 -3.23 20.92 -1.22
N ASP A 194 -2.22 20.13 -1.51
CA ASP A 194 -1.85 19.02 -0.64
C ASP A 194 -1.21 19.58 0.65
N TYR A 195 -1.50 18.94 1.78
CA TYR A 195 -1.03 19.34 3.09
C TYR A 195 0.13 18.45 3.51
N ILE A 196 1.30 19.04 3.72
CA ILE A 196 2.42 18.34 4.36
C ILE A 196 2.13 18.33 5.86
N LEU A 197 2.01 17.15 6.44
CA LEU A 197 1.71 16.98 7.86
C LEU A 197 2.98 17.23 8.70
N ASP A 198 2.78 17.57 9.97
CA ASP A 198 3.91 17.75 10.88
C ASP A 198 4.73 16.45 10.96
N SER A 199 6.06 16.62 11.01
CA SER A 199 6.97 15.49 11.21
C SER A 199 6.72 14.87 12.59
N VAL A 200 6.66 13.55 12.61
CA VAL A 200 6.60 12.78 13.85
C VAL A 200 8.00 12.31 14.18
N PRO A 201 8.68 12.93 15.16
CA PRO A 201 10.00 12.48 15.56
C PRO A 201 9.92 11.17 16.34
N LEU A 202 10.99 10.38 16.28
CA LEU A 202 11.15 9.25 17.18
C LEU A 202 11.17 9.70 18.64
N PRO A 203 10.47 8.98 19.54
CA PRO A 203 10.65 9.18 20.96
C PRO A 203 12.09 8.86 21.38
N ALA A 204 12.62 9.62 22.31
CA ALA A 204 13.94 9.36 22.88
C ALA A 204 13.96 8.00 23.58
N LEU A 205 14.73 7.04 23.07
CA LEU A 205 14.93 5.74 23.69
C LEU A 205 16.10 5.82 24.70
N PHE A 206 15.87 5.26 25.90
CA PHE A 206 16.89 5.21 26.94
C PHE A 206 18.09 4.37 26.45
N GLY A 207 19.30 4.89 26.51
CA GLY A 207 20.52 4.22 26.08
C GLY A 207 20.95 4.49 24.63
N THR A 208 20.10 5.07 23.78
CA THR A 208 20.44 5.44 22.40
C THR A 208 20.24 6.92 22.08
N ALA A 209 19.45 7.61 22.90
CA ALA A 209 19.13 9.01 22.71
C ALA A 209 20.31 9.94 23.00
N VAL A 210 20.63 10.86 22.06
CA VAL A 210 21.69 11.85 22.22
C VAL A 210 21.12 13.11 22.85
N PHE A 211 21.73 13.57 23.94
CA PHE A 211 21.33 14.78 24.65
C PHE A 211 21.46 16.01 23.73
N GLY A 212 20.40 16.79 23.60
CA GLY A 212 20.35 17.97 22.74
C GLY A 212 19.73 17.74 21.35
N THR A 213 19.53 16.48 20.92
CA THR A 213 18.86 16.12 19.66
C THR A 213 17.61 15.28 19.86
N ALA A 214 17.55 14.52 20.94
CA ALA A 214 16.41 13.64 21.22
C ALA A 214 15.25 14.39 21.87
N ILE A 215 14.02 14.12 21.40
CA ILE A 215 12.80 14.71 21.93
C ILE A 215 12.21 13.77 22.98
N PHE A 216 12.17 14.21 24.23
CA PHE A 216 11.53 13.48 25.33
C PHE A 216 10.01 13.71 25.31
N GLY A 217 9.23 12.66 25.49
CA GLY A 217 7.76 12.74 25.58
C GLY A 217 7.03 12.70 24.23
N ALA A 218 7.69 12.28 23.15
CA ALA A 218 6.98 11.97 21.91
C ALA A 218 6.01 10.81 22.14
N SER A 219 4.80 10.90 21.55
CA SER A 219 3.81 9.82 21.62
C SER A 219 4.20 8.70 20.66
N ASN A 220 4.07 7.45 21.12
CA ASN A 220 4.25 6.28 20.24
C ASN A 220 3.09 6.10 19.26
N ASP A 221 1.97 6.78 19.46
CA ASP A 221 0.79 6.74 18.61
C ASP A 221 0.23 8.16 18.41
N PRO A 222 0.94 8.98 17.65
CA PRO A 222 0.60 10.39 17.45
C PRO A 222 -0.67 10.53 16.61
N MET A 223 -1.49 11.49 16.99
CA MET A 223 -2.64 11.93 16.23
C MET A 223 -2.32 13.25 15.52
N LEU A 224 -2.00 13.16 14.23
CA LEU A 224 -1.72 14.32 13.41
C LEU A 224 -3.02 15.06 13.08
N ARG A 225 -3.10 16.34 13.42
CA ARG A 225 -4.26 17.17 13.12
C ARG A 225 -3.92 18.20 12.06
N GLN A 226 -4.71 18.17 10.97
CA GLN A 226 -4.59 19.12 9.86
C GLN A 226 -5.89 19.87 9.66
N ALA A 227 -5.84 21.20 9.66
CA ALA A 227 -6.96 22.03 9.21
C ALA A 227 -7.11 21.86 7.69
N VAL A 228 -8.34 21.60 7.25
CA VAL A 228 -8.64 21.33 5.84
C VAL A 228 -9.55 22.41 5.31
N GLN A 229 -9.28 22.89 4.10
CA GLN A 229 -10.09 23.89 3.40
C GLN A 229 -10.97 23.24 2.35
N GLY A 230 -12.09 23.90 2.03
CA GLY A 230 -12.96 23.51 0.94
C GLY A 230 -14.25 22.84 1.39
N SER A 231 -15.10 22.57 0.43
CA SER A 231 -16.39 21.93 0.63
C SER A 231 -16.86 21.21 -0.63
N GLY A 232 -17.59 20.14 -0.47
CA GLY A 232 -18.17 19.35 -1.56
C GLY A 232 -19.32 18.49 -1.10
N SER A 233 -20.02 17.87 -2.04
CA SER A 233 -21.05 16.86 -1.77
C SER A 233 -20.44 15.53 -1.37
N VAL A 234 -19.30 15.19 -1.99
CA VAL A 234 -18.46 14.04 -1.67
C VAL A 234 -17.02 14.47 -1.53
N CYS A 235 -16.23 13.71 -0.80
CA CYS A 235 -14.79 13.93 -0.73
C CYS A 235 -14.02 12.61 -0.56
N ASN A 236 -12.77 12.60 -1.03
CA ASN A 236 -11.83 11.53 -0.76
C ASN A 236 -10.56 12.08 -0.08
N PHE A 237 -9.86 11.18 0.57
CA PHE A 237 -8.63 11.47 1.30
C PHE A 237 -7.53 10.53 0.78
N ARG A 238 -6.37 11.10 0.51
CA ARG A 238 -5.18 10.34 0.17
C ARG A 238 -4.07 10.70 1.13
N ILE A 239 -3.51 9.69 1.77
CA ILE A 239 -2.33 9.80 2.62
C ILE A 239 -1.18 9.17 1.85
N SER A 240 -0.09 9.89 1.68
CA SER A 240 1.05 9.41 0.91
C SER A 240 2.38 9.88 1.49
N SER A 241 3.41 9.10 1.27
CA SER A 241 4.81 9.47 1.47
C SER A 241 5.63 8.97 0.28
N SER A 242 6.71 9.66 -0.04
CA SER A 242 7.67 9.27 -1.06
C SER A 242 9.04 9.73 -0.57
N ASP A 243 9.64 8.92 0.29
CA ASP A 243 10.88 9.23 0.96
C ASP A 243 11.63 7.95 1.39
N GLN A 244 12.77 8.13 2.04
CA GLN A 244 13.60 7.07 2.62
C GLN A 244 13.47 7.03 4.14
N LYS A 245 12.30 7.41 4.66
CA LYS A 245 11.99 7.40 6.08
C LYS A 245 11.34 6.08 6.49
N ALA A 246 11.24 5.89 7.79
CA ALA A 246 10.67 4.69 8.39
C ALA A 246 9.22 4.44 7.97
N PRO A 247 8.78 3.18 7.93
CA PRO A 247 7.40 2.82 7.67
C PRO A 247 6.47 3.26 8.80
N TYR A 248 5.18 3.33 8.48
CA TYR A 248 4.13 3.63 9.46
C TYR A 248 2.84 2.90 9.12
N ALA A 249 2.04 2.61 10.14
CA ALA A 249 0.69 2.10 9.97
C ALA A 249 -0.33 3.22 10.18
N ILE A 250 -1.37 3.26 9.34
CA ILE A 250 -2.52 4.17 9.49
C ILE A 250 -3.58 3.42 10.28
N ASN A 251 -3.86 3.87 11.52
CA ASN A 251 -4.83 3.24 12.40
C ASN A 251 -6.25 3.79 12.21
N GLY A 252 -6.36 5.08 11.81
CA GLY A 252 -7.66 5.69 11.64
C GLY A 252 -7.59 7.09 11.05
N LEU A 253 -8.69 7.47 10.42
CA LEU A 253 -8.93 8.79 9.86
C LEU A 253 -10.23 9.36 10.44
N TYR A 254 -10.13 10.48 11.16
CA TYR A 254 -11.25 11.17 11.79
C TYR A 254 -11.49 12.49 11.09
N ILE A 255 -12.69 12.70 10.59
CA ILE A 255 -13.05 13.87 9.82
C ILE A 255 -14.08 14.70 10.57
N ASN A 256 -13.78 15.99 10.75
CA ASN A 256 -14.75 16.95 11.27
C ASN A 256 -15.28 17.80 10.13
N TYR A 257 -16.60 17.81 9.97
CA TYR A 257 -17.29 18.56 8.93
C TYR A 257 -18.59 19.19 9.44
N ILE A 258 -19.07 20.21 8.74
CA ILE A 258 -20.38 20.83 8.96
C ILE A 258 -21.18 20.71 7.67
N PRO A 259 -22.46 20.27 7.73
CA PRO A 259 -23.38 20.37 6.61
C PRO A 259 -23.60 21.85 6.26
N SER A 260 -23.41 22.23 5.00
CA SER A 260 -23.42 23.64 4.57
C SER A 260 -24.57 23.98 3.63
N GLY A 261 -25.60 23.17 3.58
CA GLY A 261 -26.79 23.38 2.80
C GLY A 261 -26.99 22.40 1.65
N ARG A 262 -28.23 22.32 1.17
CA ARG A 262 -28.56 21.54 -0.02
C ARG A 262 -28.36 22.39 -1.27
N ARG A 263 -27.85 21.74 -2.33
CA ARG A 263 -27.85 22.31 -3.68
C ARG A 263 -29.24 22.18 -4.31
#